data_36001721fef7342eb5d1d70aff55fe79
#
_entry.id   36001721fef7342eb5d1d70aff55fe79
#
_cell.length_a   1.000
_cell.length_b   1.000
_cell.length_c   1.000
_cell.angle_alpha   90.00
_cell.angle_beta   90.00
_cell.angle_gamma   90.00
#
_symmetry.space_group_name_H-M   'P 1'
#
loop_
_entity.id
_entity.type
_entity.pdbx_description
1 polymer ?
#
loop_
_entity_poly.entity_id
_entity_poly.type
_entity_poly.pdbx_seq_one_letter_code
_entity_poly.pdbx_strand_id
1 'polypeptide(L)'
;MIYLLGFILALVGLALALHIFGKISYYKIFSRFSIFFTFGMLMLIVVFVIVKGLFSFKLSMLSLHYTTKNVSMGPAIVTTVITVLMAILIASPIGIFTAIYLVEYTDVESKLVQTIRLATETLSGIPSIIYGLFGMLFFGMMLKFGYSIYSGAFTVAIMILPIIIRATEEALKSIHPSIRQGSYALGAGKLRTIFVVVLPIAIPGILSGIILSVGRVIGETAALMFTLGTSTAMPRSLRSSSRTLALHMYMLSSEGLYVGEAYATGMVLLILVLIINSISSKLAGKLMEVK
;
A
#
# COMPACT_ATOMS: atom_id res chain seq x y z
N MET A 1 -16.34 4.14 -27.38
CA MET A 1 -17.05 5.40 -27.05
C MET A 1 -18.57 5.25 -27.27
N ILE A 2 -19.05 4.82 -28.44
CA ILE A 2 -20.49 4.67 -28.75
C ILE A 2 -21.21 3.68 -27.82
N TYR A 3 -20.61 2.53 -27.52
CA TYR A 3 -21.18 1.53 -26.60
C TYR A 3 -21.28 2.03 -25.15
N LEU A 4 -20.31 2.84 -24.69
CA LEU A 4 -20.33 3.45 -23.37
C LEU A 4 -21.46 4.48 -23.25
N LEU A 5 -21.64 5.29 -24.30
CA LEU A 5 -22.73 6.28 -24.37
C LEU A 5 -24.11 5.59 -24.40
N GLY A 6 -24.24 4.52 -25.18
CA GLY A 6 -25.47 3.69 -25.23
C GLY A 6 -25.80 3.05 -23.88
N PHE A 7 -24.78 2.57 -23.16
CA PHE A 7 -24.95 1.99 -21.83
C PHE A 7 -25.38 3.05 -20.79
N ILE A 8 -24.76 4.24 -20.82
CA ILE A 8 -25.14 5.36 -19.94
C ILE A 8 -26.58 5.81 -20.21
N LEU A 9 -26.97 5.94 -21.49
CA LEU A 9 -28.35 6.29 -21.88
C LEU A 9 -29.36 5.23 -21.47
N ALA A 10 -29.03 3.95 -21.55
CA ALA A 10 -29.88 2.86 -21.07
C ALA A 10 -30.07 2.91 -19.55
N LEU A 11 -29.01 3.22 -18.79
CA LEU A 11 -29.10 3.40 -17.34
C LEU A 11 -29.94 4.60 -16.92
N VAL A 12 -29.78 5.74 -17.62
CA VAL A 12 -30.59 6.94 -17.38
C VAL A 12 -32.05 6.67 -17.74
N GLY A 13 -32.33 5.97 -18.86
CA GLY A 13 -33.67 5.56 -19.26
C GLY A 13 -34.33 4.63 -18.24
N LEU A 14 -33.58 3.66 -17.71
CA LEU A 14 -34.06 2.75 -16.66
C LEU A 14 -34.34 3.50 -15.34
N ALA A 15 -33.48 4.45 -14.94
CA ALA A 15 -33.66 5.27 -13.77
C ALA A 15 -34.90 6.18 -13.89
N LEU A 16 -35.14 6.77 -15.08
CA LEU A 16 -36.33 7.56 -15.39
C LEU A 16 -37.59 6.71 -15.38
N ALA A 17 -37.58 5.52 -15.95
CA ALA A 17 -38.70 4.59 -15.93
C ALA A 17 -39.06 4.18 -14.49
N LEU A 18 -38.08 3.87 -13.66
CA LEU A 18 -38.26 3.53 -12.24
C LEU A 18 -38.79 4.72 -11.42
N HIS A 19 -38.45 5.95 -11.80
CA HIS A 19 -39.00 7.15 -11.18
C HIS A 19 -40.50 7.35 -11.50
N ILE A 20 -40.90 7.05 -12.74
CA ILE A 20 -42.29 7.19 -13.20
C ILE A 20 -43.18 6.13 -12.55
N PHE A 21 -42.71 4.91 -12.32
CA PHE A 21 -43.43 3.80 -11.69
C PHE A 21 -43.46 3.83 -10.14
N GLY A 22 -42.98 4.87 -9.50
CA GLY A 22 -43.28 5.39 -8.18
C GLY A 22 -42.87 4.56 -6.95
N LYS A 23 -42.66 5.18 -5.85
CA LYS A 23 -42.49 4.73 -4.44
C LYS A 23 -41.19 4.00 -4.03
N ILE A 24 -40.34 3.55 -4.94
CA ILE A 24 -39.04 2.98 -4.60
C ILE A 24 -38.00 4.07 -4.70
N SER A 25 -37.30 4.36 -3.60
CA SER A 25 -36.21 5.36 -3.57
C SER A 25 -35.14 4.97 -4.61
N TYR A 26 -35.20 5.57 -5.80
CA TYR A 26 -34.25 5.31 -6.91
C TYR A 26 -32.79 5.41 -6.49
N TYR A 27 -32.48 6.21 -5.47
CA TYR A 27 -31.16 6.27 -4.84
C TYR A 27 -30.71 4.93 -4.26
N LYS A 28 -31.61 4.15 -3.66
CA LYS A 28 -31.27 2.82 -3.11
C LYS A 28 -30.95 1.82 -4.20
N ILE A 29 -31.69 1.88 -5.32
CA ILE A 29 -31.47 1.00 -6.47
C ILE A 29 -30.15 1.37 -7.14
N PHE A 30 -29.92 2.67 -7.42
CA PHE A 30 -28.72 3.15 -8.04
C PHE A 30 -27.48 2.86 -7.18
N SER A 31 -27.55 3.08 -5.86
CA SER A 31 -26.47 2.74 -4.93
C SER A 31 -26.14 1.25 -4.95
N ARG A 32 -27.15 0.37 -4.87
CA ARG A 32 -26.95 -1.08 -4.96
C ARG A 32 -26.33 -1.49 -6.29
N PHE A 33 -26.83 -0.95 -7.39
CA PHE A 33 -26.29 -1.21 -8.71
C PHE A 33 -24.82 -0.78 -8.82
N SER A 34 -24.47 0.42 -8.34
CA SER A 34 -23.10 0.92 -8.33
C SER A 34 -22.16 0.00 -7.54
N ILE A 35 -22.60 -0.49 -6.38
CA ILE A 35 -21.84 -1.44 -5.55
C ILE A 35 -21.59 -2.74 -6.35
N PHE A 36 -22.67 -3.35 -6.89
CA PHE A 36 -22.55 -4.61 -7.66
C PHE A 36 -21.69 -4.43 -8.91
N PHE A 37 -21.85 -3.31 -9.62
CA PHE A 37 -21.07 -3.02 -10.82
C PHE A 37 -19.57 -2.87 -10.50
N THR A 38 -19.24 -2.07 -9.49
CA THR A 38 -17.83 -1.85 -9.08
C THR A 38 -17.20 -3.15 -8.59
N PHE A 39 -17.91 -3.89 -7.74
CA PHE A 39 -17.42 -5.17 -7.23
C PHE A 39 -17.29 -6.21 -8.35
N GLY A 40 -18.26 -6.27 -9.26
CA GLY A 40 -18.24 -7.17 -10.43
C GLY A 40 -17.07 -6.87 -11.36
N MET A 41 -16.78 -5.59 -11.65
CA MET A 41 -15.63 -5.19 -12.46
C MET A 41 -14.30 -5.55 -11.79
N LEU A 42 -14.16 -5.31 -10.49
CA LEU A 42 -12.98 -5.71 -9.73
C LEU A 42 -12.77 -7.23 -9.77
N MET A 43 -13.84 -7.99 -9.50
CA MET A 43 -13.79 -9.45 -9.55
C MET A 43 -13.46 -9.96 -10.95
N LEU A 44 -14.01 -9.35 -12.00
CA LEU A 44 -13.72 -9.72 -13.38
C LEU A 44 -12.24 -9.54 -13.69
N ILE A 45 -11.64 -8.42 -13.31
CA ILE A 45 -10.20 -8.17 -13.53
C ILE A 45 -9.36 -9.19 -12.76
N VAL A 46 -9.66 -9.43 -11.48
CA VAL A 46 -8.91 -10.39 -10.65
C VAL A 46 -9.02 -11.80 -11.22
N VAL A 47 -10.22 -12.25 -11.54
CA VAL A 47 -10.46 -13.58 -12.13
C VAL A 47 -9.76 -13.70 -13.49
N PHE A 48 -9.84 -12.67 -14.34
CA PHE A 48 -9.18 -12.65 -15.65
C PHE A 48 -7.67 -12.82 -15.50
N VAL A 49 -7.02 -12.07 -14.59
CA VAL A 49 -5.57 -12.17 -14.35
C VAL A 49 -5.22 -13.56 -13.80
N ILE A 50 -6.00 -14.09 -12.85
CA ILE A 50 -5.76 -15.42 -12.27
C ILE A 50 -5.89 -16.51 -13.34
N VAL A 51 -6.96 -16.49 -14.14
CA VAL A 51 -7.18 -17.50 -15.18
C VAL A 51 -6.07 -17.44 -16.23
N LYS A 52 -5.78 -16.27 -16.79
CA LYS A 52 -4.69 -16.11 -17.77
C LYS A 52 -3.33 -16.47 -17.17
N GLY A 53 -3.09 -16.08 -15.92
CA GLY A 53 -1.86 -16.41 -15.20
C GLY A 53 -1.69 -17.91 -14.98
N LEU A 54 -2.76 -18.62 -14.62
CA LEU A 54 -2.73 -20.06 -14.37
C LEU A 54 -2.36 -20.85 -15.63
N PHE A 55 -2.91 -20.47 -16.79
CA PHE A 55 -2.57 -21.11 -18.06
C PHE A 55 -1.13 -20.86 -18.52
N SER A 56 -0.53 -19.76 -18.10
CA SER A 56 0.83 -19.38 -18.50
C SER A 56 1.88 -19.72 -17.45
N PHE A 57 1.46 -20.15 -16.25
CA PHE A 57 2.36 -20.46 -15.14
C PHE A 57 3.16 -21.73 -15.39
N LYS A 58 4.48 -21.64 -15.21
CA LYS A 58 5.42 -22.76 -15.25
C LYS A 58 6.21 -22.77 -13.95
N LEU A 59 6.41 -23.94 -13.36
CA LEU A 59 7.17 -24.08 -12.10
C LEU A 59 8.61 -23.54 -12.23
N SER A 60 9.20 -23.62 -13.44
CA SER A 60 10.51 -23.03 -13.74
C SER A 60 10.60 -21.51 -13.52
N MET A 61 9.47 -20.80 -13.53
CA MET A 61 9.39 -19.35 -13.25
C MET A 61 9.67 -19.01 -11.77
N LEU A 62 9.59 -19.98 -10.86
CA LEU A 62 9.96 -19.80 -9.44
C LEU A 62 11.45 -20.00 -9.16
N SER A 63 12.25 -20.38 -10.17
CA SER A 63 13.69 -20.51 -10.03
C SER A 63 14.34 -19.23 -9.49
N LEU A 64 15.38 -19.34 -8.69
CA LEU A 64 16.16 -18.20 -8.20
C LEU A 64 17.16 -17.67 -9.24
N HIS A 65 17.33 -18.39 -10.36
CA HIS A 65 18.18 -17.99 -11.46
C HIS A 65 17.33 -17.58 -12.67
N TYR A 66 17.45 -16.31 -13.06
CA TYR A 66 16.77 -15.78 -14.23
C TYR A 66 17.51 -16.21 -15.52
N THR A 67 16.76 -16.71 -16.48
CA THR A 67 17.21 -16.90 -17.87
C THR A 67 16.08 -16.45 -18.81
N THR A 68 16.42 -16.12 -20.05
CA THR A 68 15.42 -15.76 -21.08
C THR A 68 14.47 -16.90 -21.42
N LYS A 69 14.83 -18.15 -21.10
CA LYS A 69 13.96 -19.33 -21.31
C LYS A 69 12.95 -19.53 -20.17
N ASN A 70 13.33 -19.30 -18.92
CA ASN A 70 12.46 -19.53 -17.77
C ASN A 70 11.72 -18.27 -17.30
N VAL A 71 12.19 -17.08 -17.70
CA VAL A 71 11.60 -15.78 -17.31
C VAL A 71 11.27 -15.73 -15.81
N SER A 72 12.25 -16.15 -14.98
CA SER A 72 12.02 -16.42 -13.57
C SER A 72 11.67 -15.15 -12.79
N MET A 73 10.66 -15.27 -11.92
CA MET A 73 10.24 -14.25 -10.96
C MET A 73 10.83 -14.46 -9.55
N GLY A 74 11.56 -15.55 -9.30
CA GLY A 74 12.12 -15.87 -7.98
C GLY A 74 12.94 -14.74 -7.37
N PRO A 75 13.93 -14.15 -8.07
CA PRO A 75 14.68 -13.00 -7.57
C PRO A 75 13.80 -11.80 -7.26
N ALA A 76 12.76 -11.56 -8.07
CA ALA A 76 11.83 -10.46 -7.88
C ALA A 76 10.94 -10.64 -6.64
N ILE A 77 10.54 -11.87 -6.31
CA ILE A 77 9.81 -12.19 -5.07
C ILE A 77 10.67 -11.84 -3.85
N VAL A 78 11.92 -12.33 -3.83
CA VAL A 78 12.86 -12.07 -2.73
C VAL A 78 13.10 -10.56 -2.57
N THR A 79 13.35 -9.85 -3.68
CA THR A 79 13.55 -8.40 -3.66
C THR A 79 12.31 -7.66 -3.15
N THR A 80 11.10 -8.09 -3.53
CA THR A 80 9.86 -7.51 -3.04
C THR A 80 9.78 -7.59 -1.52
N VAL A 81 10.00 -8.80 -0.96
CA VAL A 81 9.94 -9.01 0.49
C VAL A 81 10.98 -8.15 1.22
N ILE A 82 12.22 -8.12 0.74
CA ILE A 82 13.29 -7.32 1.35
C ILE A 82 12.94 -5.82 1.30
N THR A 83 12.49 -5.31 0.15
CA THR A 83 12.15 -3.88 -0.02
C THR A 83 10.98 -3.48 0.88
N VAL A 84 9.94 -4.31 0.97
CA VAL A 84 8.78 -4.07 1.85
C VAL A 84 9.20 -4.05 3.30
N LEU A 85 9.94 -5.05 3.77
CA LEU A 85 10.40 -5.12 5.16
C LEU A 85 11.26 -3.90 5.52
N MET A 86 12.21 -3.54 4.67
CA MET A 86 13.05 -2.36 4.91
C MET A 86 12.23 -1.06 4.95
N ALA A 87 11.32 -0.87 4.00
CA ALA A 87 10.48 0.33 3.95
C ALA A 87 9.63 0.47 5.21
N ILE A 88 9.00 -0.62 5.67
CA ILE A 88 8.18 -0.63 6.88
C ILE A 88 9.03 -0.41 8.14
N LEU A 89 10.19 -1.06 8.25
CA LEU A 89 11.10 -0.87 9.40
C LEU A 89 11.59 0.56 9.52
N ILE A 90 11.74 1.29 8.41
CA ILE A 90 12.16 2.69 8.40
C ILE A 90 10.95 3.60 8.68
N ALA A 91 9.85 3.43 7.97
CA ALA A 91 8.73 4.34 8.00
C ALA A 91 7.87 4.20 9.27
N SER A 92 7.71 2.99 9.82
CA SER A 92 6.81 2.77 10.96
C SER A 92 7.28 3.49 12.23
N PRO A 93 8.54 3.40 12.69
CA PRO A 93 8.97 4.13 13.86
C PRO A 93 8.79 5.64 13.67
N ILE A 94 9.27 6.16 12.54
CA ILE A 94 9.21 7.60 12.26
C ILE A 94 7.75 8.08 12.23
N GLY A 95 6.86 7.37 11.52
CA GLY A 95 5.45 7.73 11.39
C GLY A 95 4.69 7.65 12.72
N ILE A 96 4.90 6.59 13.50
CA ILE A 96 4.24 6.39 14.80
C ILE A 96 4.68 7.47 15.78
N PHE A 97 5.98 7.71 15.94
CA PHE A 97 6.47 8.73 16.88
C PHE A 97 6.07 10.15 16.44
N THR A 98 6.04 10.43 15.13
CA THR A 98 5.51 11.71 14.63
C THR A 98 4.05 11.88 15.02
N ALA A 99 3.20 10.88 14.81
CA ALA A 99 1.78 10.95 15.16
C ALA A 99 1.56 11.08 16.68
N ILE A 100 2.33 10.35 17.50
CA ILE A 100 2.28 10.50 18.95
C ILE A 100 2.64 11.94 19.35
N TYR A 101 3.68 12.51 18.75
CA TYR A 101 4.06 13.90 19.02
C TYR A 101 2.92 14.87 18.66
N LEU A 102 2.31 14.72 17.47
CA LEU A 102 1.25 15.58 16.97
C LEU A 102 -0.05 15.50 17.79
N VAL A 103 -0.35 14.35 18.40
CA VAL A 103 -1.60 14.15 19.15
C VAL A 103 -1.42 14.42 20.64
N GLU A 104 -0.31 13.99 21.21
CA GLU A 104 -0.13 13.98 22.66
C GLU A 104 0.69 15.16 23.21
N TYR A 105 1.57 15.75 22.40
CA TYR A 105 2.51 16.77 22.87
C TYR A 105 2.26 18.17 22.35
N THR A 106 1.38 18.34 21.38
CA THR A 106 1.17 19.65 20.74
C THR A 106 -0.30 20.04 20.76
N ASP A 107 -0.54 21.35 20.81
CA ASP A 107 -1.87 21.90 20.64
C ASP A 107 -2.27 21.85 19.14
N VAL A 108 -3.55 21.55 18.89
CA VAL A 108 -4.10 21.42 17.52
C VAL A 108 -3.94 22.72 16.72
N GLU A 109 -3.94 23.89 17.38
CA GLU A 109 -3.81 25.22 16.79
C GLU A 109 -2.36 25.64 16.53
N SER A 110 -1.38 24.85 16.96
CA SER A 110 0.04 25.14 16.73
C SER A 110 0.35 25.20 15.23
N LYS A 111 1.02 26.28 14.81
CA LYS A 111 1.48 26.45 13.42
C LYS A 111 2.35 25.30 12.93
N LEU A 112 3.16 24.71 13.82
CA LEU A 112 4.00 23.55 13.51
C LEU A 112 3.15 22.34 13.14
N VAL A 113 2.11 22.04 13.95
CA VAL A 113 1.17 20.95 13.69
C VAL A 113 0.45 21.14 12.35
N GLN A 114 -0.05 22.33 12.10
CA GLN A 114 -0.71 22.66 10.82
C GLN A 114 0.25 22.48 9.63
N THR A 115 1.50 22.92 9.77
CA THR A 115 2.52 22.76 8.71
C THR A 115 2.84 21.28 8.45
N ILE A 116 3.01 20.47 9.49
CA ILE A 116 3.27 19.02 9.32
C ILE A 116 2.08 18.32 8.68
N ARG A 117 0.86 18.64 9.10
CA ARG A 117 -0.36 18.08 8.48
C ARG A 117 -0.47 18.47 7.01
N LEU A 118 -0.27 19.75 6.68
CA LEU A 118 -0.27 20.23 5.31
C LEU A 118 0.80 19.51 4.46
N ALA A 119 2.02 19.37 4.99
CA ALA A 119 3.09 18.62 4.34
C ALA A 119 2.70 17.15 4.11
N THR A 120 2.13 16.49 5.12
CA THR A 120 1.67 15.10 5.03
C THR A 120 0.55 14.95 3.99
N GLU A 121 -0.38 15.90 3.91
CA GLU A 121 -1.43 15.94 2.89
C GLU A 121 -0.87 16.13 1.49
N THR A 122 0.02 17.08 1.33
CA THR A 122 0.67 17.37 0.05
C THR A 122 1.46 16.15 -0.42
N LEU A 123 2.26 15.54 0.44
CA LEU A 123 3.01 14.33 0.13
C LEU A 123 2.09 13.19 -0.31
N SER A 124 0.94 12.99 0.35
CA SER A 124 0.02 11.92 -0.03
C SER A 124 -0.59 12.08 -1.43
N GLY A 125 -0.63 13.31 -1.96
CA GLY A 125 -1.15 13.64 -3.29
C GLY A 125 -0.11 13.57 -4.42
N ILE A 126 1.18 13.43 -4.11
CA ILE A 126 2.25 13.40 -5.12
C ILE A 126 2.20 12.08 -5.89
N PRO A 127 2.24 12.09 -7.24
CA PRO A 127 2.38 10.88 -8.06
C PRO A 127 3.66 10.10 -7.73
N SER A 128 3.58 8.76 -7.69
CA SER A 128 4.71 7.91 -7.28
C SER A 128 5.96 8.06 -8.15
N ILE A 129 5.79 8.42 -9.43
CA ILE A 129 6.92 8.69 -10.33
C ILE A 129 7.79 9.86 -9.85
N ILE A 130 7.19 10.89 -9.24
CA ILE A 130 7.93 12.04 -8.69
C ILE A 130 8.77 11.59 -7.49
N TYR A 131 8.23 10.71 -6.63
CA TYR A 131 9.02 10.08 -5.57
C TYR A 131 10.19 9.28 -6.14
N GLY A 132 9.98 8.58 -7.25
CA GLY A 132 11.04 7.86 -7.95
C GLY A 132 12.16 8.78 -8.45
N LEU A 133 11.81 9.88 -9.09
CA LEU A 133 12.77 10.88 -9.57
C LEU A 133 13.52 11.53 -8.42
N PHE A 134 12.81 11.94 -7.36
CA PHE A 134 13.45 12.46 -6.14
C PHE A 134 14.40 11.42 -5.53
N GLY A 135 13.96 10.19 -5.39
CA GLY A 135 14.78 9.12 -4.82
C GLY A 135 16.02 8.80 -5.65
N MET A 136 15.90 8.83 -6.97
CA MET A 136 17.04 8.68 -7.89
C MET A 136 18.06 9.81 -7.70
N LEU A 137 17.61 11.06 -7.66
CA LEU A 137 18.49 12.20 -7.50
C LEU A 137 19.11 12.26 -6.11
N PHE A 138 18.30 12.10 -5.06
CA PHE A 138 18.74 12.25 -3.67
C PHE A 138 19.50 11.01 -3.18
N PHE A 139 18.85 9.84 -3.16
CA PHE A 139 19.48 8.62 -2.64
C PHE A 139 20.46 8.01 -3.66
N GLY A 140 20.08 7.97 -4.93
CA GLY A 140 20.91 7.36 -5.97
C GLY A 140 22.15 8.18 -6.27
N MET A 141 22.01 9.44 -6.61
CA MET A 141 23.11 10.28 -7.09
C MET A 141 23.81 11.02 -5.95
N MET A 142 23.08 11.78 -5.12
CA MET A 142 23.66 12.63 -4.08
C MET A 142 24.28 11.79 -2.95
N LEU A 143 23.55 10.78 -2.43
CA LEU A 143 24.07 9.85 -1.41
C LEU A 143 24.88 8.69 -1.99
N LYS A 144 25.03 8.62 -3.33
CA LYS A 144 25.84 7.63 -4.04
C LYS A 144 25.45 6.17 -3.77
N PHE A 145 24.15 5.90 -3.50
CA PHE A 145 23.67 4.52 -3.36
C PHE A 145 23.43 3.85 -4.72
N GLY A 146 23.35 4.62 -5.80
CA GLY A 146 23.06 4.13 -7.15
C GLY A 146 21.69 3.48 -7.25
N TYR A 147 21.46 2.68 -8.27
CA TYR A 147 20.33 1.77 -8.33
C TYR A 147 20.54 0.64 -7.33
N SER A 148 19.76 0.63 -6.26
CA SER A 148 19.95 -0.32 -5.15
C SER A 148 18.68 -0.53 -4.33
N ILE A 149 18.65 -1.62 -3.57
CA ILE A 149 17.57 -1.88 -2.61
C ILE A 149 17.50 -0.75 -1.57
N TYR A 150 18.64 -0.17 -1.16
CA TYR A 150 18.65 0.99 -0.27
C TYR A 150 17.88 2.19 -0.87
N SER A 151 18.25 2.60 -2.09
CA SER A 151 17.60 3.74 -2.76
C SER A 151 16.09 3.49 -2.91
N GLY A 152 15.69 2.28 -3.32
CA GLY A 152 14.29 1.89 -3.44
C GLY A 152 13.57 1.92 -2.10
N ALA A 153 14.11 1.26 -1.08
CA ALA A 153 13.48 1.16 0.23
C ALA A 153 13.31 2.52 0.92
N PHE A 154 14.32 3.41 0.89
CA PHE A 154 14.21 4.76 1.44
C PHE A 154 13.17 5.60 0.69
N THR A 155 13.12 5.48 -0.64
CA THR A 155 12.14 6.21 -1.45
C THR A 155 10.71 5.81 -1.13
N VAL A 156 10.42 4.50 -1.10
CA VAL A 156 9.07 4.05 -0.77
C VAL A 156 8.74 4.20 0.71
N ALA A 157 9.74 4.23 1.61
CA ALA A 157 9.54 4.56 3.01
C ALA A 157 9.00 5.99 3.18
N ILE A 158 9.58 6.98 2.47
CA ILE A 158 9.06 8.36 2.46
C ILE A 158 7.64 8.39 1.87
N MET A 159 7.37 7.65 0.81
CA MET A 159 6.07 7.60 0.16
C MET A 159 4.95 7.06 1.07
N ILE A 160 5.25 6.07 1.92
CA ILE A 160 4.25 5.47 2.84
C ILE A 160 4.16 6.19 4.19
N LEU A 161 5.12 7.05 4.52
CA LEU A 161 5.17 7.78 5.78
C LEU A 161 3.86 8.54 6.09
N PRO A 162 3.27 9.31 5.14
CA PRO A 162 1.99 9.98 5.35
C PRO A 162 0.85 9.04 5.75
N ILE A 163 0.81 7.83 5.18
CA ILE A 163 -0.24 6.84 5.46
C ILE A 163 -0.13 6.38 6.91
N ILE A 164 1.10 6.07 7.36
CA ILE A 164 1.35 5.60 8.73
C ILE A 164 1.07 6.71 9.74
N ILE A 165 1.51 7.96 9.46
CA ILE A 165 1.25 9.10 10.33
C ILE A 165 -0.26 9.30 10.52
N ARG A 166 -1.03 9.37 9.41
CA ARG A 166 -2.48 9.59 9.47
C ARG A 166 -3.23 8.48 10.19
N ALA A 167 -2.95 7.22 9.83
CA ALA A 167 -3.60 6.08 10.48
C ALA A 167 -3.31 6.04 11.98
N THR A 168 -2.08 6.35 12.38
CA THR A 168 -1.70 6.42 13.79
C THR A 168 -2.36 7.61 14.49
N GLU A 169 -2.40 8.78 13.86
CA GLU A 169 -3.07 9.96 14.40
C GLU A 169 -4.58 9.71 14.62
N GLU A 170 -5.26 9.11 13.64
CA GLU A 170 -6.67 8.72 13.75
C GLU A 170 -6.90 7.69 14.85
N ALA A 171 -6.05 6.67 14.95
CA ALA A 171 -6.12 5.66 16.00
C ALA A 171 -5.95 6.28 17.41
N LEU A 172 -5.02 7.20 17.58
CA LEU A 172 -4.82 7.89 18.86
C LEU A 172 -5.99 8.83 19.21
N LYS A 173 -6.54 9.53 18.21
CA LYS A 173 -7.69 10.44 18.40
C LYS A 173 -9.01 9.71 18.69
N SER A 174 -9.17 8.47 18.22
CA SER A 174 -10.37 7.67 18.48
C SER A 174 -10.53 7.27 19.93
N ILE A 175 -9.47 7.36 20.74
CA ILE A 175 -9.49 6.99 22.15
C ILE A 175 -10.12 8.11 22.97
N HIS A 176 -11.20 7.76 23.71
CA HIS A 176 -11.95 8.74 24.49
C HIS A 176 -11.05 9.47 25.54
N PRO A 177 -11.18 10.80 25.68
CA PRO A 177 -10.33 11.58 26.60
C PRO A 177 -10.35 11.13 28.07
N SER A 178 -11.49 10.55 28.52
CA SER A 178 -11.63 10.04 29.89
C SER A 178 -10.61 8.96 30.26
N ILE A 179 -10.13 8.19 29.30
CA ILE A 179 -9.11 7.16 29.54
C ILE A 179 -7.77 7.81 29.98
N ARG A 180 -7.40 8.91 29.32
CA ARG A 180 -6.21 9.69 29.67
C ARG A 180 -6.40 10.36 31.04
N GLN A 181 -7.57 10.99 31.24
CA GLN A 181 -7.91 11.65 32.50
C GLN A 181 -7.91 10.67 33.67
N GLY A 182 -8.48 9.47 33.50
CA GLY A 182 -8.47 8.43 34.53
C GLY A 182 -7.04 7.99 34.90
N SER A 183 -6.15 7.84 33.91
CA SER A 183 -4.76 7.50 34.15
C SER A 183 -4.04 8.62 34.95
N TYR A 184 -4.27 9.88 34.60
CA TYR A 184 -3.71 11.03 35.33
C TYR A 184 -4.26 11.13 36.73
N ALA A 185 -5.57 10.86 36.94
CA ALA A 185 -6.18 10.88 38.27
C ALA A 185 -5.61 9.82 39.22
N LEU A 186 -5.08 8.71 38.67
CA LEU A 186 -4.35 7.68 39.41
C LEU A 186 -2.87 8.02 39.64
N GLY A 187 -2.44 9.24 39.28
CA GLY A 187 -1.07 9.72 39.49
C GLY A 187 -0.07 9.30 38.42
N ALA A 188 -0.54 8.71 37.27
CA ALA A 188 0.37 8.35 36.19
C ALA A 188 0.89 9.61 35.47
N GLY A 189 2.18 9.67 35.18
CA GLY A 189 2.77 10.71 34.35
C GLY A 189 2.43 10.52 32.86
N LYS A 190 2.61 11.57 32.05
CA LYS A 190 2.25 11.62 30.64
C LYS A 190 2.86 10.48 29.81
N LEU A 191 4.14 10.22 29.93
CA LEU A 191 4.82 9.12 29.23
C LEU A 191 4.20 7.77 29.56
N ARG A 192 3.99 7.51 30.88
CA ARG A 192 3.38 6.25 31.30
C ARG A 192 1.97 6.09 30.75
N THR A 193 1.16 7.15 30.76
CA THR A 193 -0.19 7.14 30.18
C THR A 193 -0.14 6.83 28.68
N ILE A 194 0.77 7.46 27.92
CA ILE A 194 0.89 7.21 26.48
C ILE A 194 1.29 5.77 26.20
N PHE A 195 2.40 5.29 26.77
CA PHE A 195 2.96 3.99 26.37
C PHE A 195 2.26 2.79 27.01
N VAL A 196 1.67 2.95 28.20
CA VAL A 196 1.06 1.83 28.94
C VAL A 196 -0.46 1.77 28.77
N VAL A 197 -1.11 2.92 28.47
CA VAL A 197 -2.57 2.97 28.38
C VAL A 197 -3.03 3.28 26.96
N VAL A 198 -2.59 4.42 26.39
CA VAL A 198 -3.11 4.93 25.12
C VAL A 198 -2.60 4.10 23.93
N LEU A 199 -1.29 3.93 23.83
CA LEU A 199 -0.66 3.25 22.69
C LEU A 199 -1.16 1.81 22.51
N PRO A 200 -1.28 0.99 23.57
CA PRO A 200 -1.83 -0.35 23.44
C PRO A 200 -3.28 -0.40 22.92
N ILE A 201 -4.11 0.61 23.25
CA ILE A 201 -5.47 0.70 22.72
C ILE A 201 -5.46 1.14 21.25
N ALA A 202 -4.47 1.95 20.85
CA ALA A 202 -4.32 2.41 19.47
C ALA A 202 -3.72 1.36 18.51
N ILE A 203 -3.03 0.31 19.02
CA ILE A 203 -2.34 -0.71 18.22
C ILE A 203 -3.17 -1.22 17.03
N PRO A 204 -4.46 -1.59 17.16
CA PRO A 204 -5.25 -2.08 16.04
C PRO A 204 -5.33 -1.11 14.86
N GLY A 205 -5.54 0.18 15.15
CA GLY A 205 -5.60 1.22 14.13
C GLY A 205 -4.22 1.48 13.50
N ILE A 206 -3.17 1.48 14.30
CA ILE A 206 -1.77 1.62 13.82
C ILE A 206 -1.42 0.47 12.88
N LEU A 207 -1.72 -0.77 13.28
CA LEU A 207 -1.46 -1.95 12.45
C LEU A 207 -2.24 -1.93 11.14
N SER A 208 -3.48 -1.43 11.14
CA SER A 208 -4.26 -1.25 9.92
C SER A 208 -3.57 -0.31 8.94
N GLY A 209 -2.98 0.80 9.42
CA GLY A 209 -2.17 1.72 8.60
C GLY A 209 -0.90 1.08 8.05
N ILE A 210 -0.23 0.25 8.86
CA ILE A 210 0.96 -0.49 8.41
C ILE A 210 0.58 -1.51 7.33
N ILE A 211 -0.50 -2.27 7.50
CA ILE A 211 -0.98 -3.25 6.52
C ILE A 211 -1.33 -2.58 5.19
N LEU A 212 -2.00 -1.43 5.23
CA LEU A 212 -2.30 -0.64 4.05
C LEU A 212 -1.00 -0.18 3.34
N SER A 213 -0.01 0.24 4.11
CA SER A 213 1.31 0.65 3.60
C SER A 213 2.06 -0.51 2.94
N VAL A 214 2.01 -1.72 3.53
CA VAL A 214 2.57 -2.95 2.93
C VAL A 214 1.96 -3.20 1.55
N GLY A 215 0.63 -3.18 1.44
CA GLY A 215 -0.05 -3.37 0.16
C GLY A 215 0.37 -2.34 -0.89
N ARG A 216 0.52 -1.07 -0.50
CA ARG A 216 0.99 0.00 -1.39
C ARG A 216 2.42 -0.24 -1.89
N VAL A 217 3.35 -0.65 -1.03
CA VAL A 217 4.75 -0.90 -1.43
C VAL A 217 4.86 -2.12 -2.35
N ILE A 218 4.10 -3.20 -2.09
CA ILE A 218 4.12 -4.40 -2.93
C ILE A 218 3.71 -4.09 -4.37
N GLY A 219 2.71 -3.22 -4.56
CA GLY A 219 2.22 -2.81 -5.88
C GLY A 219 3.03 -1.69 -6.54
N GLU A 220 4.03 -1.13 -5.85
CA GLU A 220 4.76 0.02 -6.38
C GLU A 220 5.69 -0.38 -7.53
N THR A 221 5.59 0.37 -8.63
CA THR A 221 6.35 0.12 -9.86
C THR A 221 7.15 1.35 -10.27
N ALA A 222 6.51 2.50 -10.42
CA ALA A 222 7.13 3.69 -11.00
C ALA A 222 8.27 4.25 -10.13
N ALA A 223 8.06 4.39 -8.82
CA ALA A 223 9.10 4.88 -7.93
C ALA A 223 10.31 3.92 -7.88
N LEU A 224 10.07 2.62 -7.88
CA LEU A 224 11.11 1.61 -7.81
C LEU A 224 11.89 1.44 -9.11
N MET A 225 11.28 1.69 -10.27
CA MET A 225 11.97 1.67 -11.54
C MET A 225 13.15 2.67 -11.58
N PHE A 226 12.97 3.85 -10.99
CA PHE A 226 13.99 4.90 -10.96
C PHE A 226 15.00 4.77 -9.82
N THR A 227 14.72 3.95 -8.81
CA THR A 227 15.54 3.89 -7.59
C THR A 227 16.19 2.53 -7.34
N LEU A 228 15.44 1.46 -7.53
CA LEU A 228 15.90 0.08 -7.36
C LEU A 228 16.60 -0.44 -8.61
N GLY A 229 16.13 0.00 -9.79
CA GLY A 229 16.59 -0.46 -11.09
C GLY A 229 15.75 -1.61 -11.64
N THR A 230 16.23 -2.24 -12.72
CA THR A 230 15.48 -3.25 -13.49
C THR A 230 16.22 -4.59 -13.62
N SER A 231 17.30 -4.79 -12.88
CA SER A 231 18.11 -6.03 -12.95
C SER A 231 17.28 -7.26 -12.60
N THR A 232 17.46 -8.33 -13.38
CA THR A 232 16.78 -9.63 -13.16
C THR A 232 17.56 -10.55 -12.23
N ALA A 233 18.79 -10.20 -11.89
CA ALA A 233 19.67 -11.03 -11.09
C ALA A 233 19.23 -11.08 -9.63
N MET A 234 19.51 -12.20 -8.96
CA MET A 234 19.35 -12.32 -7.51
C MET A 234 20.21 -11.28 -6.79
N PRO A 235 19.65 -10.45 -5.88
CA PRO A 235 20.44 -9.46 -5.16
C PRO A 235 21.46 -10.13 -4.23
N ARG A 236 22.73 -9.77 -4.36
CA ARG A 236 23.82 -10.28 -3.50
C ARG A 236 24.03 -9.43 -2.26
N SER A 237 23.57 -8.19 -2.29
CA SER A 237 23.63 -7.22 -1.20
C SER A 237 22.53 -6.19 -1.33
N LEU A 238 22.29 -5.40 -0.29
CA LEU A 238 21.33 -4.30 -0.31
C LEU A 238 21.76 -3.13 -1.23
N ARG A 239 23.00 -3.14 -1.69
CA ARG A 239 23.52 -2.21 -2.72
C ARG A 239 23.34 -2.73 -4.14
N SER A 240 22.83 -3.94 -4.31
CA SER A 240 22.60 -4.50 -5.65
C SER A 240 21.37 -3.86 -6.29
N SER A 241 21.44 -3.58 -7.59
CA SER A 241 20.27 -3.31 -8.40
C SER A 241 19.46 -4.60 -8.55
N SER A 242 18.15 -4.50 -8.48
CA SER A 242 17.23 -5.61 -8.65
C SER A 242 15.87 -5.07 -9.11
N ARG A 243 14.83 -5.92 -9.21
CA ARG A 243 13.46 -5.47 -9.48
C ARG A 243 12.45 -6.19 -8.59
N THR A 244 11.40 -5.48 -8.17
CA THR A 244 10.27 -6.08 -7.46
C THR A 244 9.38 -6.86 -8.40
N LEU A 245 8.47 -7.66 -7.82
CA LEU A 245 7.53 -8.48 -8.59
C LEU A 245 6.57 -7.62 -9.45
N ALA A 246 6.10 -6.49 -8.91
CA ALA A 246 5.28 -5.54 -9.67
C ALA A 246 6.05 -4.94 -10.86
N LEU A 247 7.31 -4.54 -10.63
CA LEU A 247 8.17 -4.03 -11.68
C LEU A 247 8.54 -5.12 -12.71
N HIS A 248 8.74 -6.37 -12.26
CA HIS A 248 8.96 -7.52 -13.14
C HIS A 248 7.77 -7.73 -14.08
N MET A 249 6.56 -7.77 -13.54
CA MET A 249 5.33 -7.86 -14.34
C MET A 249 5.22 -6.73 -15.37
N TYR A 250 5.49 -5.48 -14.94
CA TYR A 250 5.44 -4.32 -15.82
C TYR A 250 6.44 -4.43 -16.98
N MET A 251 7.69 -4.80 -16.70
CA MET A 251 8.73 -4.96 -17.72
C MET A 251 8.36 -6.03 -18.76
N LEU A 252 7.89 -7.20 -18.32
CA LEU A 252 7.45 -8.28 -19.22
C LEU A 252 6.26 -7.86 -20.09
N SER A 253 5.34 -7.09 -19.53
CA SER A 253 4.16 -6.59 -20.26
C SER A 253 4.54 -5.51 -21.27
N SER A 254 5.45 -4.58 -20.90
CA SER A 254 5.86 -3.46 -21.76
C SER A 254 6.73 -3.90 -22.94
N GLU A 255 7.51 -4.97 -22.79
CA GLU A 255 8.30 -5.55 -23.86
C GLU A 255 7.44 -6.30 -24.92
N GLY A 256 6.22 -6.73 -24.55
CA GLY A 256 5.29 -7.41 -25.43
C GLY A 256 5.68 -8.86 -25.81
N LEU A 257 6.87 -9.32 -25.44
CA LEU A 257 7.40 -10.64 -25.80
C LEU A 257 6.93 -11.75 -24.84
N TYR A 258 6.64 -11.40 -23.57
CA TYR A 258 6.37 -12.33 -22.47
C TYR A 258 5.03 -12.03 -21.80
N VAL A 259 4.00 -11.75 -22.58
CA VAL A 259 2.67 -11.34 -22.05
C VAL A 259 2.04 -12.44 -21.19
N GLY A 260 2.21 -13.72 -21.54
CA GLY A 260 1.74 -14.85 -20.75
C GLY A 260 2.42 -14.90 -19.39
N GLU A 261 3.74 -14.76 -19.36
CA GLU A 261 4.54 -14.74 -18.16
C GLU A 261 4.26 -13.50 -17.29
N ALA A 262 3.89 -12.38 -17.90
CA ALA A 262 3.40 -11.19 -17.18
C ALA A 262 2.09 -11.49 -16.42
N TYR A 263 1.12 -12.18 -17.05
CA TYR A 263 -0.11 -12.62 -16.35
C TYR A 263 0.20 -13.61 -15.22
N ALA A 264 1.12 -14.58 -15.44
CA ALA A 264 1.55 -15.50 -14.40
C ALA A 264 2.21 -14.77 -13.22
N THR A 265 3.04 -13.76 -13.51
CA THR A 265 3.65 -12.90 -12.47
C THR A 265 2.60 -12.08 -11.72
N GLY A 266 1.61 -11.52 -12.43
CA GLY A 266 0.48 -10.80 -11.82
C GLY A 266 -0.37 -11.70 -10.91
N MET A 267 -0.63 -12.94 -11.29
CA MET A 267 -1.31 -13.93 -10.46
C MET A 267 -0.52 -14.20 -9.17
N VAL A 268 0.80 -14.45 -9.28
CA VAL A 268 1.66 -14.68 -8.11
C VAL A 268 1.73 -13.44 -7.22
N LEU A 269 1.75 -12.23 -7.80
CA LEU A 269 1.69 -10.97 -7.07
C LEU A 269 0.39 -10.84 -6.26
N LEU A 270 -0.76 -11.16 -6.84
CA LEU A 270 -2.05 -11.16 -6.14
C LEU A 270 -2.04 -12.15 -4.97
N ILE A 271 -1.54 -13.37 -5.19
CA ILE A 271 -1.42 -14.38 -4.13
C ILE A 271 -0.49 -13.90 -3.02
N LEU A 272 0.66 -13.31 -3.37
CA LEU A 272 1.61 -12.77 -2.39
C LEU A 272 0.97 -11.67 -1.53
N VAL A 273 0.23 -10.74 -2.15
CA VAL A 273 -0.51 -9.68 -1.43
C VAL A 273 -1.52 -10.29 -0.45
N LEU A 274 -2.29 -11.28 -0.89
CA LEU A 274 -3.27 -11.96 -0.04
C LEU A 274 -2.61 -12.66 1.14
N ILE A 275 -1.50 -13.35 0.91
CA ILE A 275 -0.73 -14.05 1.97
C ILE A 275 -0.20 -13.04 2.98
N ILE A 276 0.48 -11.98 2.52
CA ILE A 276 1.09 -10.97 3.40
C ILE A 276 0.00 -10.25 4.21
N ASN A 277 -1.11 -9.84 3.58
CA ASN A 277 -2.22 -9.21 4.28
C ASN A 277 -2.86 -10.15 5.31
N SER A 278 -3.04 -11.43 4.97
CA SER A 278 -3.60 -12.43 5.89
C SER A 278 -2.69 -12.67 7.09
N ILE A 279 -1.37 -12.77 6.88
CA ILE A 279 -0.39 -12.89 7.96
C ILE A 279 -0.40 -11.64 8.84
N SER A 280 -0.35 -10.46 8.23
CA SER A 280 -0.36 -9.18 8.95
C SER A 280 -1.63 -9.01 9.78
N SER A 281 -2.80 -9.33 9.23
CA SER A 281 -4.08 -9.27 9.95
C SER A 281 -4.15 -10.27 11.11
N LYS A 282 -3.63 -11.50 10.94
CA LYS A 282 -3.57 -12.48 12.02
C LYS A 282 -2.62 -12.06 13.14
N LEU A 283 -1.47 -11.48 12.80
CA LEU A 283 -0.54 -10.95 13.79
C LEU A 283 -1.17 -9.79 14.58
N ALA A 284 -1.86 -8.88 13.87
CA ALA A 284 -2.62 -7.80 14.49
C ALA A 284 -3.70 -8.35 15.46
N GLY A 285 -4.48 -9.36 15.03
CA GLY A 285 -5.49 -10.00 15.87
C GLY A 285 -4.92 -10.59 17.14
N LYS A 286 -3.82 -11.36 17.05
CA LYS A 286 -3.16 -11.92 18.23
C LYS A 286 -2.65 -10.88 19.23
N LEU A 287 -2.16 -9.73 18.74
CA LEU A 287 -1.72 -8.63 19.61
C LEU A 287 -2.90 -7.95 20.33
N MET A 288 -4.12 -8.09 19.80
CA MET A 288 -5.35 -7.61 20.45
C MET A 288 -5.90 -8.58 21.51
N GLU A 289 -5.72 -9.89 21.33
CA GLU A 289 -6.24 -10.93 22.24
C GLU A 289 -5.39 -11.10 23.51
N VAL A 290 -4.12 -10.67 23.51
CA VAL A 290 -3.19 -10.79 24.65
C VAL A 290 -3.53 -9.80 25.79
N LYS A 291 -4.66 -9.13 25.75
CA LYS A 291 -5.23 -8.25 26.79
C LYS A 291 -6.63 -8.66 27.18
#